data_845ef0034ce20b6a1d9fdf551f13aea0
#
_entry.id   845ef0034ce20b6a1d9fdf551f13aea0
#
_cell.length_a   1.000
_cell.length_b   1.000
_cell.length_c   1.000
_cell.angle_alpha   90.00
_cell.angle_beta   90.00
_cell.angle_gamma   90.00
#
_symmetry.space_group_name_H-M   'P 1'
#
loop_
_entity.id
_entity.type
_entity.pdbx_description
1 polymer ?
#
loop_
_entity_poly.entity_id
_entity_poly.type
_entity_poly.pdbx_seq_one_letter_code
_entity_poly.pdbx_strand_id
1 'polypeptide(L)'
;MQAIEQVESEFVQHVPCDQCGSRDNGAMYSDGHVYCFGCGAWAGGDEEAPQWTPKERPEVPLINGTFQALRTRKLTEETCRKFGYTVGKYKDQTVQLATYRDKKGRPVAQKVRTKDKEFSVVGNGREMTLFGSHLWSNGKILVICEGEIDAMSVSQMQNHKWPTVSLPNGAKAAKKALLSNYDYVTSFDSVVLMFDNDEPGREAAIECAEALPIGLCKIANLGEHKDANEALVKGDAQTVIQAIFQAKLHRPDGIVAAADLREVIGVGDAVSPISYPYSKLNDITKGLRLGSLVTIAAGSGVGKSTFVRELMYHVQQSGFPIGMMMLEESVKRTAQGLVGLHMNKNISVSVEDTCEEDIISAFDDMRKAGEFYLFDHFGSTDLDVIVNRIRYMNKALGCQVICLDHISILISGLTSGVNDERRLVDDIMTRLRVEVQALGICLILVSHLRRPQGDKGHEGGAQVSLSQLRGSHAIAQLADTCIGLNVDAEDPTSGKRNIVVLKNRHTGEVGSAGILKYDLETGRLTETNEFSDLDDVPF
;
A
#
# COMPACT_ATOMS: atom_id res chain seq x y z
N MET A 1 -58.80 -33.03 18.76
CA MET A 1 -57.63 -32.91 17.90
C MET A 1 -57.70 -31.51 17.27
N GLN A 2 -57.11 -30.54 17.92
CA GLN A 2 -56.94 -29.21 17.38
C GLN A 2 -55.54 -29.20 16.72
N ALA A 3 -55.49 -28.87 15.44
CA ALA A 3 -54.28 -28.66 14.71
C ALA A 3 -53.57 -27.42 15.29
N ILE A 4 -52.36 -27.60 15.79
CA ILE A 4 -51.48 -26.49 16.15
C ILE A 4 -50.97 -25.95 14.82
N GLU A 5 -51.44 -24.78 14.42
CA GLU A 5 -50.84 -23.99 13.35
C GLU A 5 -49.40 -23.66 13.75
N GLN A 6 -48.44 -24.24 13.06
CA GLN A 6 -47.04 -23.81 13.15
C GLN A 6 -46.97 -22.42 12.49
N VAL A 7 -46.83 -21.40 13.29
CA VAL A 7 -46.48 -20.06 12.82
C VAL A 7 -45.01 -20.17 12.36
N GLU A 8 -44.80 -20.20 11.05
CA GLU A 8 -43.47 -20.11 10.48
C GLU A 8 -42.93 -18.70 10.74
N SER A 9 -41.91 -18.59 11.60
CA SER A 9 -41.27 -17.30 11.85
C SER A 9 -40.39 -16.92 10.66
N GLU A 10 -40.59 -15.72 10.11
CA GLU A 10 -39.83 -15.22 8.95
C GLU A 10 -38.61 -14.42 9.42
N PHE A 11 -37.53 -14.51 8.66
CA PHE A 11 -36.32 -13.70 8.87
C PHE A 11 -36.62 -12.20 8.65
N VAL A 12 -36.24 -11.36 9.61
CA VAL A 12 -36.45 -9.90 9.53
C VAL A 12 -35.18 -9.16 9.16
N GLN A 13 -34.07 -9.35 9.91
CA GLN A 13 -32.80 -8.66 9.67
C GLN A 13 -31.63 -9.32 10.39
N HIS A 14 -30.42 -8.97 9.96
CA HIS A 14 -29.20 -9.29 10.70
C HIS A 14 -28.99 -8.32 11.87
N VAL A 15 -28.55 -8.86 13.02
CA VAL A 15 -28.28 -8.10 14.25
C VAL A 15 -26.93 -8.53 14.86
N PRO A 16 -26.29 -7.67 15.67
CA PRO A 16 -25.12 -8.06 16.43
C PRO A 16 -25.43 -9.20 17.41
N CYS A 17 -24.45 -10.04 17.70
CA CYS A 17 -24.56 -11.08 18.71
C CYS A 17 -23.77 -10.69 19.97
N ASP A 18 -24.45 -10.51 21.08
CA ASP A 18 -23.85 -10.14 22.37
C ASP A 18 -22.95 -11.24 22.96
N GLN A 19 -23.16 -12.49 22.56
CA GLN A 19 -22.42 -13.64 23.10
C GLN A 19 -21.05 -13.83 22.43
N CYS A 20 -20.94 -13.59 21.12
CA CYS A 20 -19.65 -13.79 20.40
C CYS A 20 -19.05 -12.49 19.82
N GLY A 21 -19.71 -11.35 20.03
CA GLY A 21 -19.26 -10.05 19.54
C GLY A 21 -19.34 -9.87 18.01
N SER A 22 -19.94 -10.81 17.29
CA SER A 22 -20.15 -10.68 15.85
C SER A 22 -21.12 -9.54 15.54
N ARG A 23 -20.82 -8.73 14.54
CA ARG A 23 -21.64 -7.55 14.18
C ARG A 23 -22.90 -7.91 13.38
N ASP A 24 -22.93 -9.08 12.73
CA ASP A 24 -23.93 -9.41 11.70
C ASP A 24 -24.34 -10.90 11.65
N ASN A 25 -23.79 -11.76 12.49
CA ASN A 25 -24.13 -13.20 12.50
C ASN A 25 -25.41 -13.54 13.29
N GLY A 26 -26.01 -12.60 13.98
CA GLY A 26 -27.33 -12.75 14.55
C GLY A 26 -28.40 -12.57 13.48
N ALA A 27 -29.36 -13.47 13.41
CA ALA A 27 -30.56 -13.33 12.59
C ALA A 27 -31.77 -13.15 13.52
N MET A 28 -32.48 -12.04 13.37
CA MET A 28 -33.73 -11.74 14.09
C MET A 28 -34.91 -12.17 13.22
N TYR A 29 -35.86 -12.82 13.84
CA TYR A 29 -37.06 -13.36 13.21
C TYR A 29 -38.33 -12.63 13.65
N SER A 30 -39.45 -12.82 12.93
CA SER A 30 -40.72 -12.10 13.12
C SER A 30 -41.39 -12.33 14.47
N ASP A 31 -41.06 -13.43 15.15
CA ASP A 31 -41.48 -13.75 16.52
C ASP A 31 -40.55 -13.17 17.60
N GLY A 32 -39.58 -12.35 17.22
CA GLY A 32 -38.67 -11.66 18.13
C GLY A 32 -37.45 -12.50 18.57
N HIS A 33 -37.36 -13.77 18.20
CA HIS A 33 -36.16 -14.55 18.54
C HIS A 33 -34.96 -14.16 17.67
N VAL A 34 -33.76 -14.29 18.24
CA VAL A 34 -32.50 -14.06 17.57
C VAL A 34 -31.67 -15.33 17.62
N TYR A 35 -31.22 -15.80 16.47
CA TYR A 35 -30.27 -16.91 16.33
C TYR A 35 -28.93 -16.46 15.74
N CYS A 36 -27.84 -16.76 16.40
CA CYS A 36 -26.50 -16.44 15.87
C CYS A 36 -25.90 -17.61 15.12
N PHE A 37 -25.69 -17.47 13.81
CA PHE A 37 -25.04 -18.47 12.97
C PHE A 37 -23.54 -18.63 13.25
N GLY A 38 -22.93 -17.64 13.92
CA GLY A 38 -21.50 -17.68 14.27
C GLY A 38 -21.19 -18.55 15.48
N CYS A 39 -21.94 -18.38 16.58
CA CYS A 39 -21.68 -19.11 17.83
C CYS A 39 -22.80 -20.09 18.23
N GLY A 40 -23.95 -20.06 17.53
CA GLY A 40 -25.11 -20.87 17.84
C GLY A 40 -25.94 -20.34 19.03
N ALA A 41 -25.67 -19.13 19.50
CA ALA A 41 -26.46 -18.51 20.56
C ALA A 41 -27.88 -18.19 20.09
N TRP A 42 -28.83 -18.37 20.99
CA TRP A 42 -30.25 -18.06 20.79
C TRP A 42 -30.74 -17.14 21.92
N ALA A 43 -31.50 -16.14 21.59
CA ALA A 43 -32.06 -15.19 22.55
C ALA A 43 -33.41 -14.65 22.09
N GLY A 44 -34.35 -14.49 23.00
CA GLY A 44 -35.67 -13.88 22.76
C GLY A 44 -36.65 -14.82 22.06
N GLY A 45 -37.88 -14.38 21.90
CA GLY A 45 -39.05 -15.13 21.46
C GLY A 45 -40.08 -15.23 22.59
N ASP A 46 -41.34 -15.48 22.27
CA ASP A 46 -42.43 -15.58 23.27
C ASP A 46 -42.06 -16.56 24.40
N GLU A 47 -42.50 -16.29 25.62
CA GLU A 47 -42.13 -17.03 26.84
C GLU A 47 -42.41 -18.56 26.80
N GLU A 48 -43.07 -19.06 25.78
CA GLU A 48 -43.37 -20.48 25.55
C GLU A 48 -42.43 -21.19 24.55
N ALA A 49 -41.42 -20.49 24.02
CA ALA A 49 -40.48 -21.17 23.13
C ALA A 49 -39.65 -22.19 23.91
N PRO A 50 -39.47 -23.43 23.39
CA PRO A 50 -38.71 -24.46 24.09
C PRO A 50 -37.26 -23.97 24.29
N GLN A 51 -36.78 -24.00 25.54
CA GLN A 51 -35.40 -23.71 25.87
C GLN A 51 -34.50 -24.62 24.99
N TRP A 52 -33.76 -23.99 24.08
CA TRP A 52 -32.86 -24.72 23.22
C TRP A 52 -31.71 -25.28 24.07
N THR A 53 -31.75 -26.58 24.31
CA THR A 53 -30.57 -27.33 24.72
C THR A 53 -29.74 -27.63 23.48
N PRO A 54 -28.40 -27.35 23.48
CA PRO A 54 -27.56 -27.71 22.40
C PRO A 54 -27.79 -29.23 22.12
N LYS A 55 -28.40 -29.54 20.97
CA LYS A 55 -28.45 -30.97 20.57
C LYS A 55 -26.99 -31.42 20.48
N GLU A 56 -26.57 -32.33 21.35
CA GLU A 56 -25.32 -33.02 21.17
C GLU A 56 -25.37 -33.59 19.75
N ARG A 57 -24.51 -33.07 18.90
CA ARG A 57 -24.40 -33.57 17.54
C ARG A 57 -23.95 -35.00 17.70
N PRO A 58 -24.62 -36.00 17.05
CA PRO A 58 -24.19 -37.40 17.13
C PRO A 58 -22.70 -37.43 16.78
N GLU A 59 -21.90 -38.07 17.61
CA GLU A 59 -20.49 -38.31 17.35
C GLU A 59 -20.39 -39.04 16.01
N VAL A 60 -19.92 -38.35 14.98
CA VAL A 60 -19.66 -38.95 13.69
C VAL A 60 -18.40 -39.78 13.85
N PRO A 61 -18.49 -41.12 13.73
CA PRO A 61 -17.33 -41.98 13.95
C PRO A 61 -16.23 -41.65 12.96
N LEU A 62 -14.99 -41.58 13.46
CA LEU A 62 -13.83 -41.35 12.62
C LEU A 62 -13.62 -42.53 11.66
N ILE A 63 -13.11 -42.22 10.48
CA ILE A 63 -12.90 -43.19 9.39
C ILE A 63 -11.69 -44.06 9.75
N ASN A 64 -11.85 -45.36 9.64
CA ASN A 64 -10.75 -46.32 9.79
C ASN A 64 -9.81 -46.26 8.59
N GLY A 65 -8.52 -46.13 8.84
CA GLY A 65 -7.48 -46.09 7.83
C GLY A 65 -6.27 -46.91 8.25
N THR A 66 -5.42 -47.25 7.29
CA THR A 66 -4.15 -47.96 7.50
C THR A 66 -2.97 -47.03 7.34
N PHE A 67 -1.95 -47.21 8.15
CA PHE A 67 -0.68 -46.50 7.98
C PHE A 67 0.09 -47.10 6.82
N GLN A 68 0.54 -46.23 5.92
CA GLN A 68 1.37 -46.65 4.79
C GLN A 68 2.21 -45.47 4.28
N ALA A 69 3.31 -45.79 3.60
CA ALA A 69 4.16 -44.77 3.01
C ALA A 69 3.45 -44.07 1.85
N LEU A 70 3.60 -42.77 1.78
CA LEU A 70 3.12 -41.95 0.66
C LEU A 70 4.26 -41.78 -0.37
N ARG A 71 4.40 -42.79 -1.25
CA ARG A 71 5.56 -42.90 -2.18
C ARG A 71 5.76 -41.69 -3.05
N THR A 72 4.71 -41.08 -3.61
CA THR A 72 4.77 -39.89 -4.47
C THR A 72 5.20 -38.63 -3.71
N ARG A 73 5.06 -38.64 -2.38
CA ARG A 73 5.46 -37.55 -1.47
C ARG A 73 6.75 -37.85 -0.73
N LYS A 74 7.38 -39.02 -0.98
CA LYS A 74 8.54 -39.53 -0.25
C LYS A 74 8.38 -39.57 1.27
N LEU A 75 7.15 -39.65 1.77
CA LEU A 75 6.85 -39.79 3.20
C LEU A 75 6.86 -41.28 3.59
N THR A 76 7.58 -41.58 4.65
CA THR A 76 7.69 -42.97 5.18
C THR A 76 6.44 -43.36 5.96
N GLU A 77 6.21 -44.68 6.10
CA GLU A 77 5.13 -45.19 6.97
C GLU A 77 5.34 -44.76 8.43
N GLU A 78 6.58 -44.72 8.90
CA GLU A 78 6.94 -44.26 10.24
C GLU A 78 6.46 -42.81 10.48
N THR A 79 6.72 -41.93 9.54
CA THR A 79 6.26 -40.53 9.59
C THR A 79 4.73 -40.46 9.64
N CYS A 80 4.05 -41.21 8.77
CA CYS A 80 2.59 -41.25 8.73
C CYS A 80 2.02 -41.76 10.06
N ARG A 81 2.62 -42.80 10.64
CA ARG A 81 2.23 -43.40 11.93
C ARG A 81 2.40 -42.40 13.07
N LYS A 82 3.53 -41.70 13.10
CA LYS A 82 3.83 -40.71 14.14
C LYS A 82 2.81 -39.57 14.17
N PHE A 83 2.43 -39.05 13.01
CA PHE A 83 1.47 -37.95 12.90
C PHE A 83 -0.01 -38.37 12.91
N GLY A 84 -0.30 -39.68 12.85
CA GLY A 84 -1.67 -40.17 12.77
C GLY A 84 -2.29 -39.95 11.38
N TYR A 85 -1.48 -40.03 10.32
CA TYR A 85 -1.89 -39.85 8.94
C TYR A 85 -2.10 -41.21 8.28
N THR A 86 -3.32 -41.50 7.84
CA THR A 86 -3.71 -42.81 7.33
C THR A 86 -4.30 -42.74 5.93
N VAL A 87 -4.42 -43.87 5.27
CA VAL A 87 -5.17 -44.01 4.02
C VAL A 87 -6.34 -44.95 4.27
N GLY A 88 -7.53 -44.53 3.90
CA GLY A 88 -8.78 -45.26 4.13
C GLY A 88 -9.74 -45.14 2.95
N LYS A 89 -10.98 -45.61 3.16
CA LYS A 89 -12.07 -45.45 2.20
C LYS A 89 -13.12 -44.49 2.75
N TYR A 90 -13.55 -43.57 1.95
CA TYR A 90 -14.65 -42.64 2.25
C TYR A 90 -15.48 -42.39 1.00
N LYS A 91 -16.80 -42.62 1.09
CA LYS A 91 -17.73 -42.50 -0.05
C LYS A 91 -17.23 -43.27 -1.28
N ASP A 92 -16.83 -44.54 -1.08
CA ASP A 92 -16.28 -45.47 -2.08
C ASP A 92 -14.97 -45.05 -2.77
N GLN A 93 -14.35 -43.94 -2.31
CA GLN A 93 -13.06 -43.49 -2.81
C GLN A 93 -11.93 -43.77 -1.81
N THR A 94 -10.74 -44.05 -2.34
CA THR A 94 -9.53 -44.08 -1.52
C THR A 94 -9.10 -42.66 -1.19
N VAL A 95 -8.98 -42.34 0.11
CA VAL A 95 -8.69 -41.02 0.62
C VAL A 95 -7.53 -41.05 1.60
N GLN A 96 -6.89 -39.91 1.75
CA GLN A 96 -5.90 -39.67 2.79
C GLN A 96 -6.59 -38.95 3.97
N LEU A 97 -6.23 -39.33 5.19
CA LEU A 97 -6.89 -38.93 6.42
C LEU A 97 -5.87 -38.36 7.39
N ALA A 98 -5.93 -37.07 7.64
CA ALA A 98 -5.16 -36.39 8.68
C ALA A 98 -5.99 -36.35 9.97
N THR A 99 -5.56 -37.06 11.01
CA THR A 99 -6.29 -37.11 12.30
C THR A 99 -5.91 -35.93 13.17
N TYR A 100 -6.89 -35.05 13.43
CA TYR A 100 -6.79 -33.91 14.33
C TYR A 100 -7.23 -34.25 15.74
N ARG A 101 -6.63 -33.58 16.70
CA ARG A 101 -6.84 -33.82 18.12
C ARG A 101 -7.27 -32.53 18.83
N ASP A 102 -7.91 -32.72 19.98
CA ASP A 102 -8.22 -31.63 20.90
C ASP A 102 -7.00 -31.22 21.76
N LYS A 103 -7.15 -30.21 22.61
CA LYS A 103 -6.11 -29.77 23.55
C LYS A 103 -5.69 -30.84 24.56
N LYS A 104 -6.48 -31.90 24.73
CA LYS A 104 -6.18 -33.06 25.60
C LYS A 104 -5.52 -34.22 24.83
N GLY A 105 -5.26 -34.05 23.54
CA GLY A 105 -4.67 -35.07 22.68
C GLY A 105 -5.64 -36.14 22.19
N ARG A 106 -6.95 -36.03 22.42
CA ARG A 106 -7.96 -37.01 21.96
C ARG A 106 -8.31 -36.73 20.49
N PRO A 107 -8.43 -37.77 19.65
CA PRO A 107 -8.89 -37.63 18.28
C PRO A 107 -10.31 -37.04 18.23
N VAL A 108 -10.52 -35.94 17.51
CA VAL A 108 -11.82 -35.28 17.45
C VAL A 108 -12.33 -35.08 16.02
N ALA A 109 -11.43 -35.04 15.05
CA ALA A 109 -11.78 -34.89 13.65
C ALA A 109 -10.73 -35.49 12.72
N GLN A 110 -11.13 -35.71 11.48
CA GLN A 110 -10.24 -36.08 10.40
C GLN A 110 -10.46 -35.17 9.20
N LYS A 111 -9.38 -34.61 8.69
CA LYS A 111 -9.38 -33.92 7.39
C LYS A 111 -9.17 -34.99 6.32
N VAL A 112 -10.14 -35.11 5.45
CA VAL A 112 -10.18 -36.04 4.34
C VAL A 112 -9.65 -35.35 3.09
N ARG A 113 -8.70 -35.98 2.41
CA ARG A 113 -8.16 -35.49 1.13
C ARG A 113 -8.38 -36.54 0.05
N THR A 114 -9.09 -36.16 -1.00
CA THR A 114 -9.28 -37.00 -2.19
C THR A 114 -8.07 -36.95 -3.13
N LYS A 115 -8.06 -37.81 -4.14
CA LYS A 115 -7.03 -37.83 -5.19
C LYS A 115 -7.01 -36.49 -5.97
N ASP A 116 -8.16 -35.86 -6.15
CA ASP A 116 -8.35 -34.63 -6.91
C ASP A 116 -8.09 -33.37 -6.05
N LYS A 117 -7.52 -33.55 -4.84
CA LYS A 117 -7.22 -32.47 -3.87
C LYS A 117 -8.47 -31.75 -3.33
N GLU A 118 -9.60 -32.42 -3.29
CA GLU A 118 -10.76 -31.93 -2.56
C GLU A 118 -10.60 -32.25 -1.07
N PHE A 119 -11.04 -31.32 -0.23
CA PHE A 119 -10.93 -31.45 1.22
C PHE A 119 -12.31 -31.43 1.88
N SER A 120 -12.49 -32.31 2.85
CA SER A 120 -13.66 -32.31 3.74
C SER A 120 -13.23 -32.66 5.16
N VAL A 121 -14.08 -32.38 6.15
CA VAL A 121 -13.80 -32.69 7.57
C VAL A 121 -14.88 -33.60 8.09
N VAL A 122 -14.47 -34.71 8.73
CA VAL A 122 -15.31 -35.64 9.44
C VAL A 122 -15.04 -35.53 10.93
N GLY A 123 -16.08 -35.53 11.77
CA GLY A 123 -15.96 -35.32 13.20
C GLY A 123 -16.12 -33.85 13.63
N ASN A 124 -15.63 -33.48 14.80
CA ASN A 124 -15.77 -32.14 15.38
C ASN A 124 -14.62 -31.22 14.95
N GLY A 125 -14.79 -30.57 13.80
CA GLY A 125 -13.78 -29.61 13.26
C GLY A 125 -13.55 -28.36 14.12
N ARG A 126 -14.45 -28.01 15.05
CA ARG A 126 -14.30 -26.86 15.95
C ARG A 126 -13.24 -27.09 17.05
N GLU A 127 -13.03 -28.36 17.44
CA GLU A 127 -12.06 -28.72 18.46
C GLU A 127 -10.66 -29.05 17.90
N MET A 128 -10.48 -28.95 16.58
CA MET A 128 -9.18 -29.18 15.97
C MET A 128 -8.14 -28.18 16.46
N THR A 129 -7.02 -28.72 16.95
CA THR A 129 -5.80 -27.93 17.22
C THR A 129 -4.89 -27.94 15.99
N LEU A 130 -3.65 -27.44 16.11
CA LEU A 130 -2.65 -27.57 15.05
C LEU A 130 -2.31 -29.04 14.80
N PHE A 131 -2.20 -29.44 13.53
CA PHE A 131 -1.86 -30.82 13.20
C PHE A 131 -0.46 -31.21 13.71
N GLY A 132 -0.34 -32.27 14.45
CA GLY A 132 0.92 -32.69 15.06
C GLY A 132 1.23 -32.06 16.42
N SER A 133 0.40 -31.12 16.94
CA SER A 133 0.64 -30.46 18.23
C SER A 133 0.72 -31.43 19.42
N HIS A 134 0.02 -32.55 19.37
CA HIS A 134 0.06 -33.60 20.41
C HIS A 134 1.42 -34.28 20.57
N LEU A 135 2.35 -34.09 19.63
CA LEU A 135 3.69 -34.70 19.66
C LEU A 135 4.69 -33.86 20.48
N TRP A 136 4.36 -32.59 20.75
CA TRP A 136 5.27 -31.62 21.31
C TRP A 136 4.55 -30.77 22.36
N SER A 137 5.13 -30.66 23.54
CA SER A 137 4.54 -29.84 24.62
C SER A 137 5.14 -28.45 24.70
N ASN A 138 6.44 -28.31 24.44
CA ASN A 138 7.21 -27.03 24.43
C ASN A 138 8.55 -27.25 23.71
N GLY A 139 9.36 -26.23 23.61
CA GLY A 139 10.71 -26.31 23.01
C GLY A 139 11.27 -24.96 22.62
N LYS A 140 12.50 -24.96 22.12
CA LYS A 140 13.16 -23.72 21.68
C LYS A 140 12.57 -23.15 20.38
N ILE A 141 12.24 -24.03 19.43
CA ILE A 141 11.75 -23.63 18.12
C ILE A 141 10.53 -24.50 17.75
N LEU A 142 9.44 -23.85 17.38
CA LEU A 142 8.29 -24.47 16.76
C LEU A 142 8.26 -24.10 15.28
N VAL A 143 8.27 -25.08 14.39
CA VAL A 143 8.05 -24.86 12.96
C VAL A 143 6.57 -25.05 12.65
N ILE A 144 5.93 -24.07 12.03
CA ILE A 144 4.53 -24.13 11.61
C ILE A 144 4.49 -24.08 10.09
N CYS A 145 4.03 -25.17 9.47
CA CYS A 145 3.82 -25.30 8.03
C CYS A 145 2.37 -24.97 7.65
N GLU A 146 2.12 -24.69 6.38
CA GLU A 146 0.76 -24.46 5.89
C GLU A 146 -0.07 -25.75 5.86
N GLY A 147 0.50 -26.82 5.32
CA GLY A 147 -0.17 -28.11 5.11
C GLY A 147 0.39 -29.27 5.94
N GLU A 148 -0.44 -30.30 6.13
CA GLU A 148 -0.07 -31.49 6.87
C GLU A 148 1.10 -32.26 6.25
N ILE A 149 1.11 -32.31 4.91
CA ILE A 149 2.17 -32.99 4.13
C ILE A 149 3.50 -32.30 4.36
N ASP A 150 3.50 -30.96 4.42
CA ASP A 150 4.70 -30.15 4.63
C ASP A 150 5.25 -30.31 6.05
N ALA A 151 4.37 -30.29 7.05
CA ALA A 151 4.79 -30.53 8.44
C ALA A 151 5.39 -31.95 8.61
N MET A 152 4.79 -32.94 8.00
CA MET A 152 5.35 -34.29 8.01
C MET A 152 6.70 -34.36 7.27
N SER A 153 6.83 -33.64 6.16
CA SER A 153 8.07 -33.58 5.37
C SER A 153 9.20 -32.92 6.16
N VAL A 154 8.94 -31.79 6.79
CA VAL A 154 9.91 -31.09 7.65
C VAL A 154 10.31 -31.99 8.80
N SER A 155 9.35 -32.60 9.50
CA SER A 155 9.64 -33.50 10.61
C SER A 155 10.48 -34.71 10.20
N GLN A 156 10.19 -35.31 9.04
CA GLN A 156 10.97 -36.40 8.49
C GLN A 156 12.41 -36.00 8.16
N MET A 157 12.62 -34.84 7.53
CA MET A 157 13.95 -34.30 7.22
C MET A 157 14.78 -34.02 8.48
N GLN A 158 14.10 -33.72 9.59
CA GLN A 158 14.72 -33.50 10.91
C GLN A 158 14.86 -34.78 11.74
N ASN A 159 14.59 -35.96 11.16
CA ASN A 159 14.52 -37.24 11.89
C ASN A 159 13.58 -37.19 13.10
N HIS A 160 12.47 -36.46 12.99
CA HIS A 160 11.43 -36.31 14.01
C HIS A 160 11.91 -35.79 15.38
N LYS A 161 12.97 -34.98 15.41
CA LYS A 161 13.58 -34.52 16.65
C LYS A 161 13.02 -33.23 17.17
N TRP A 162 12.51 -32.37 16.29
CA TRP A 162 12.10 -31.01 16.65
C TRP A 162 10.64 -30.69 16.35
N PRO A 163 10.04 -29.79 17.14
CA PRO A 163 8.63 -29.44 17.02
C PRO A 163 8.25 -28.93 15.63
N THR A 164 7.31 -29.62 15.01
CA THR A 164 6.78 -29.25 13.70
C THR A 164 5.29 -29.57 13.65
N VAL A 165 4.50 -28.59 13.27
CA VAL A 165 3.04 -28.66 13.19
C VAL A 165 2.54 -28.01 11.91
N SER A 166 1.26 -28.18 11.56
CA SER A 166 0.65 -27.41 10.48
C SER A 166 -0.71 -26.84 10.85
N LEU A 167 -1.14 -25.89 10.00
CA LEU A 167 -2.45 -25.27 10.09
C LEU A 167 -3.56 -26.25 9.69
N PRO A 168 -4.75 -26.20 10.33
CA PRO A 168 -5.86 -27.08 9.96
C PRO A 168 -6.54 -26.67 8.64
N ASN A 169 -6.56 -25.37 8.29
CA ASN A 169 -7.35 -24.85 7.17
C ASN A 169 -6.54 -23.98 6.19
N GLY A 170 -5.21 -24.17 6.12
CA GLY A 170 -4.32 -23.46 5.21
C GLY A 170 -4.18 -21.96 5.48
N ALA A 171 -3.56 -21.23 4.53
CA ALA A 171 -3.18 -19.83 4.67
C ALA A 171 -4.34 -18.89 5.03
N LYS A 172 -5.50 -19.01 4.37
CA LYS A 172 -6.65 -18.09 4.59
C LYS A 172 -7.18 -18.06 6.03
N ALA A 173 -6.99 -19.14 6.79
CA ALA A 173 -7.45 -19.23 8.18
C ALA A 173 -6.28 -19.25 9.18
N ALA A 174 -5.06 -18.99 8.74
CA ALA A 174 -3.83 -19.14 9.50
C ALA A 174 -3.85 -18.31 10.79
N LYS A 175 -4.09 -17.01 10.69
CA LYS A 175 -4.17 -16.09 11.83
C LYS A 175 -5.17 -16.56 12.89
N LYS A 176 -6.37 -16.95 12.47
CA LYS A 176 -7.41 -17.48 13.37
C LYS A 176 -6.97 -18.77 14.05
N ALA A 177 -6.32 -19.68 13.32
CA ALA A 177 -5.82 -20.93 13.85
C ALA A 177 -4.73 -20.71 14.91
N LEU A 178 -3.79 -19.80 14.67
CA LEU A 178 -2.75 -19.48 15.63
C LEU A 178 -3.30 -18.81 16.90
N LEU A 179 -4.23 -17.86 16.74
CA LEU A 179 -4.88 -17.21 17.89
C LEU A 179 -5.71 -18.21 18.73
N SER A 180 -6.36 -19.19 18.09
CA SER A 180 -7.09 -20.25 18.81
C SER A 180 -6.17 -21.22 19.57
N ASN A 181 -4.89 -21.27 19.19
CA ASN A 181 -3.84 -22.08 19.81
C ASN A 181 -2.75 -21.21 20.46
N TYR A 182 -3.10 -19.97 20.85
CA TYR A 182 -2.15 -18.94 21.30
C TYR A 182 -1.22 -19.43 22.42
N ASP A 183 -1.77 -20.00 23.49
CA ASP A 183 -0.98 -20.49 24.65
C ASP A 183 0.03 -21.56 24.24
N TYR A 184 -0.38 -22.47 23.32
CA TYR A 184 0.51 -23.49 22.80
C TYR A 184 1.63 -22.89 21.94
N VAL A 185 1.30 -21.99 21.02
CA VAL A 185 2.28 -21.35 20.13
C VAL A 185 3.27 -20.50 20.91
N THR A 186 2.80 -19.75 21.91
CA THR A 186 3.64 -18.86 22.74
C THR A 186 4.41 -19.61 23.85
N SER A 187 4.20 -20.91 24.02
CA SER A 187 5.00 -21.75 24.93
C SER A 187 6.40 -22.08 24.40
N PHE A 188 6.71 -21.72 23.15
CA PHE A 188 8.01 -21.91 22.52
C PHE A 188 8.82 -20.59 22.53
N ASP A 189 10.15 -20.70 22.61
CA ASP A 189 11.03 -19.52 22.63
C ASP A 189 11.04 -18.77 21.27
N SER A 190 10.79 -19.49 20.17
CA SER A 190 10.74 -18.96 18.80
C SER A 190 9.81 -19.78 17.92
N VAL A 191 9.08 -19.12 17.06
CA VAL A 191 8.17 -19.72 16.06
C VAL A 191 8.69 -19.42 14.67
N VAL A 192 8.88 -20.45 13.85
CA VAL A 192 9.26 -20.34 12.45
C VAL A 192 8.06 -20.65 11.57
N LEU A 193 7.54 -19.63 10.89
CA LEU A 193 6.47 -19.78 9.90
C LEU A 193 7.09 -20.21 8.56
N MET A 194 6.76 -21.41 8.13
CA MET A 194 7.24 -22.02 6.88
C MET A 194 6.02 -22.37 6.01
N PHE A 195 5.42 -21.32 5.42
CA PHE A 195 4.27 -21.45 4.52
C PHE A 195 4.71 -21.62 3.08
N ASP A 196 3.76 -21.87 2.18
CA ASP A 196 4.04 -22.01 0.77
C ASP A 196 4.71 -20.72 0.22
N ASN A 197 5.67 -20.90 -0.68
CA ASN A 197 6.45 -19.79 -1.26
C ASN A 197 5.70 -19.12 -2.44
N ASP A 198 4.40 -18.93 -2.27
CA ASP A 198 3.55 -18.15 -3.17
C ASP A 198 3.05 -16.88 -2.47
N GLU A 199 2.37 -15.99 -3.22
CA GLU A 199 1.92 -14.71 -2.67
C GLU A 199 0.96 -14.86 -1.48
N PRO A 200 -0.09 -15.73 -1.54
CA PRO A 200 -0.98 -15.96 -0.40
C PRO A 200 -0.28 -16.51 0.83
N GLY A 201 0.70 -17.41 0.65
CA GLY A 201 1.47 -17.99 1.76
C GLY A 201 2.35 -16.94 2.45
N ARG A 202 2.99 -16.06 1.67
CA ARG A 202 3.80 -14.95 2.22
C ARG A 202 2.97 -13.93 2.97
N GLU A 203 1.82 -13.53 2.43
CA GLU A 203 0.89 -12.60 3.11
C GLU A 203 0.38 -13.20 4.42
N ALA A 204 -0.05 -14.45 4.41
CA ALA A 204 -0.51 -15.15 5.60
C ALA A 204 0.59 -15.28 6.67
N ALA A 205 1.85 -15.49 6.27
CA ALA A 205 2.97 -15.54 7.21
C ALA A 205 3.19 -14.20 7.90
N ILE A 206 3.09 -13.07 7.17
CA ILE A 206 3.18 -11.73 7.72
C ILE A 206 2.02 -11.46 8.69
N GLU A 207 0.77 -11.70 8.28
CA GLU A 207 -0.40 -11.52 9.14
C GLU A 207 -0.34 -12.36 10.44
N CYS A 208 0.19 -13.57 10.35
CA CYS A 208 0.40 -14.43 11.52
C CYS A 208 1.48 -13.90 12.45
N ALA A 209 2.58 -13.41 11.89
CA ALA A 209 3.69 -12.87 12.66
C ALA A 209 3.29 -11.57 13.40
N GLU A 210 2.44 -10.74 12.80
CA GLU A 210 1.90 -9.52 13.41
C GLU A 210 0.87 -9.80 14.52
N ALA A 211 0.19 -10.95 14.46
CA ALA A 211 -0.81 -11.35 15.44
C ALA A 211 -0.22 -11.99 16.71
N LEU A 212 1.06 -12.33 16.71
CA LEU A 212 1.77 -12.98 17.80
C LEU A 212 2.74 -12.00 18.50
N PRO A 213 3.27 -12.33 19.69
CA PRO A 213 4.16 -11.43 20.41
C PRO A 213 5.37 -10.99 19.59
N ILE A 214 5.69 -9.71 19.66
CA ILE A 214 6.83 -9.11 18.96
C ILE A 214 8.12 -9.86 19.35
N GLY A 215 8.89 -10.25 18.34
CA GLY A 215 10.15 -10.96 18.56
C GLY A 215 10.02 -12.49 18.64
N LEU A 216 8.80 -13.04 18.66
CA LEU A 216 8.58 -14.49 18.69
C LEU A 216 8.71 -15.11 17.30
N CYS A 217 8.15 -14.47 16.27
CA CYS A 217 8.00 -15.05 14.93
C CYS A 217 9.17 -14.76 14.02
N LYS A 218 9.58 -15.77 13.30
CA LYS A 218 10.52 -15.74 12.17
C LYS A 218 9.85 -16.32 10.95
N ILE A 219 10.18 -15.80 9.77
CA ILE A 219 9.66 -16.30 8.50
C ILE A 219 10.78 -17.01 7.77
N ALA A 220 10.54 -18.28 7.41
CA ALA A 220 11.47 -19.10 6.64
C ALA A 220 11.31 -18.82 5.14
N ASN A 221 12.43 -18.90 4.41
CA ASN A 221 12.44 -18.79 2.95
C ASN A 221 12.99 -20.10 2.38
N LEU A 222 12.19 -20.81 1.59
CA LEU A 222 12.53 -22.09 0.97
C LEU A 222 13.30 -21.93 -0.37
N GLY A 223 13.74 -20.72 -0.72
CA GLY A 223 14.47 -20.44 -1.96
C GLY A 223 13.61 -20.76 -3.20
N GLU A 224 14.07 -21.69 -4.03
CA GLU A 224 13.40 -22.08 -5.27
C GLU A 224 12.27 -23.12 -5.07
N HIS A 225 12.13 -23.68 -3.88
CA HIS A 225 11.08 -24.65 -3.59
C HIS A 225 9.76 -23.96 -3.26
N LYS A 226 8.69 -24.48 -3.83
CA LYS A 226 7.35 -23.99 -3.55
C LYS A 226 6.94 -24.28 -2.10
N ASP A 227 7.17 -25.51 -1.65
CA ASP A 227 6.77 -26.01 -0.32
C ASP A 227 7.84 -26.99 0.23
N ALA A 228 7.72 -27.35 1.49
CA ALA A 228 8.68 -28.25 2.13
C ALA A 228 8.61 -29.69 1.58
N ASN A 229 7.47 -30.13 1.09
CA ASN A 229 7.36 -31.45 0.47
C ASN A 229 8.07 -31.50 -0.88
N GLU A 230 8.02 -30.44 -1.67
CA GLU A 230 8.80 -30.38 -2.92
C GLU A 230 10.29 -30.54 -2.66
N ALA A 231 10.83 -29.86 -1.63
CA ALA A 231 12.22 -30.02 -1.22
C ALA A 231 12.53 -31.47 -0.82
N LEU A 232 11.67 -32.13 -0.03
CA LEU A 232 11.82 -33.55 0.32
C LEU A 232 11.82 -34.45 -0.93
N VAL A 233 10.91 -34.20 -1.88
CA VAL A 233 10.81 -34.99 -3.12
C VAL A 233 12.05 -34.78 -4.00
N LYS A 234 12.62 -33.59 -4.03
CA LYS A 234 13.89 -33.32 -4.72
C LYS A 234 15.14 -33.82 -3.99
N GLY A 235 15.00 -34.22 -2.72
CA GLY A 235 16.09 -34.71 -1.87
C GLY A 235 16.95 -33.57 -1.26
N ASP A 236 16.41 -32.37 -1.19
CA ASP A 236 17.07 -31.17 -0.69
C ASP A 236 16.65 -30.85 0.76
N ALA A 237 16.94 -31.77 1.67
CA ALA A 237 16.66 -31.57 3.10
C ALA A 237 17.52 -30.44 3.70
N GLN A 238 18.68 -30.16 3.12
CA GLN A 238 19.61 -29.15 3.62
C GLN A 238 19.01 -27.74 3.51
N THR A 239 18.37 -27.42 2.40
CA THR A 239 17.70 -26.11 2.20
C THR A 239 16.62 -25.90 3.24
N VAL A 240 15.80 -26.91 3.55
CA VAL A 240 14.74 -26.78 4.56
C VAL A 240 15.32 -26.56 5.97
N ILE A 241 16.36 -27.34 6.32
CA ILE A 241 17.03 -27.19 7.62
C ILE A 241 17.67 -25.79 7.73
N GLN A 242 18.37 -25.34 6.69
CA GLN A 242 18.97 -24.01 6.67
C GLN A 242 17.90 -22.92 6.74
N ALA A 243 16.77 -23.05 6.05
CA ALA A 243 15.66 -22.11 6.09
C ALA A 243 15.10 -21.93 7.51
N ILE A 244 15.06 -22.99 8.32
CA ILE A 244 14.63 -22.91 9.74
C ILE A 244 15.62 -22.09 10.56
N PHE A 245 16.94 -22.36 10.46
CA PHE A 245 17.95 -21.69 11.25
C PHE A 245 18.25 -20.26 10.78
N GLN A 246 18.11 -19.99 9.49
CA GLN A 246 18.32 -18.69 8.87
C GLN A 246 17.02 -17.86 8.76
N ALA A 247 15.89 -18.39 9.29
CA ALA A 247 14.63 -17.68 9.29
C ALA A 247 14.78 -16.28 9.90
N LYS A 248 14.36 -15.27 9.14
CA LYS A 248 14.47 -13.87 9.55
C LYS A 248 13.36 -13.53 10.54
N LEU A 249 13.73 -12.85 11.62
CA LEU A 249 12.77 -12.29 12.56
C LEU A 249 11.82 -11.37 11.80
N HIS A 250 10.50 -11.60 11.96
CA HIS A 250 9.54 -10.64 11.42
C HIS A 250 9.72 -9.30 12.13
N ARG A 251 9.90 -8.27 11.33
CA ARG A 251 10.00 -6.88 11.80
C ARG A 251 8.78 -6.13 11.31
N PRO A 252 8.18 -5.30 12.15
CA PRO A 252 7.12 -4.40 11.71
C PRO A 252 7.59 -3.57 10.51
N ASP A 253 6.65 -3.22 9.63
CA ASP A 253 6.94 -2.39 8.47
C ASP A 253 7.73 -1.12 8.84
N GLY A 254 8.70 -0.79 8.00
CA GLY A 254 9.55 0.40 8.17
C GLY A 254 10.82 0.19 9.00
N ILE A 255 11.05 -0.99 9.62
CA ILE A 255 12.30 -1.29 10.33
C ILE A 255 13.23 -2.12 9.44
N VAL A 256 14.31 -1.52 8.95
CA VAL A 256 15.32 -2.17 8.11
C VAL A 256 16.59 -2.41 8.91
N ALA A 257 17.18 -3.62 8.85
CA ALA A 257 18.46 -3.86 9.49
C ALA A 257 19.61 -3.28 8.66
N ALA A 258 20.65 -2.79 9.34
CA ALA A 258 21.84 -2.29 8.66
C ALA A 258 22.48 -3.34 7.72
N ALA A 259 22.42 -4.62 8.06
CA ALA A 259 22.91 -5.70 7.20
C ALA A 259 22.16 -5.83 5.87
N ASP A 260 20.84 -5.53 5.88
CA ASP A 260 19.99 -5.60 4.68
C ASP A 260 20.24 -4.41 3.73
N LEU A 261 20.89 -3.34 4.22
CA LEU A 261 21.23 -2.15 3.43
C LEU A 261 22.50 -2.32 2.58
N ARG A 262 23.27 -3.39 2.78
CA ARG A 262 24.57 -3.58 2.11
C ARG A 262 24.47 -3.55 0.57
N GLU A 263 23.40 -4.10 0.02
CA GLU A 263 23.18 -4.14 -1.44
C GLU A 263 22.68 -2.80 -1.99
N VAL A 264 22.05 -2.00 -1.15
CA VAL A 264 21.42 -0.72 -1.52
C VAL A 264 22.38 0.46 -1.32
N ILE A 265 23.21 0.43 -0.28
CA ILE A 265 24.06 1.55 0.12
C ILE A 265 25.18 1.83 -0.90
N GLY A 266 25.57 0.83 -1.70
CA GLY A 266 26.57 0.98 -2.75
C GLY A 266 26.03 1.59 -4.05
N VAL A 267 24.72 1.70 -4.21
CA VAL A 267 24.07 2.36 -5.33
C VAL A 267 23.99 3.84 -4.97
N GLY A 268 24.92 4.66 -5.50
CA GLY A 268 24.85 6.11 -5.32
C GLY A 268 23.50 6.64 -5.83
N ASP A 269 23.02 7.72 -5.23
CA ASP A 269 21.84 8.44 -5.74
C ASP A 269 22.15 8.89 -7.19
N ALA A 270 21.63 8.15 -8.15
CA ALA A 270 21.81 8.48 -9.55
C ALA A 270 21.30 9.90 -9.81
N VAL A 271 21.99 10.64 -10.67
CA VAL A 271 21.47 11.90 -11.22
C VAL A 271 20.09 11.59 -11.79
N SER A 272 19.08 12.38 -11.42
CA SER A 272 17.72 12.14 -11.91
C SER A 272 17.71 12.12 -13.44
N PRO A 273 17.06 11.14 -14.08
CA PRO A 273 16.89 11.13 -15.53
C PRO A 273 15.97 12.27 -16.02
N ILE A 274 15.26 12.95 -15.10
CA ILE A 274 14.31 14.00 -15.41
C ILE A 274 14.94 15.35 -15.02
N SER A 275 15.22 16.19 -16.03
CA SER A 275 15.79 17.53 -15.81
C SER A 275 14.72 18.60 -15.71
N TYR A 276 15.09 19.75 -15.14
CA TYR A 276 14.37 21.00 -15.31
C TYR A 276 14.71 21.63 -16.67
N PRO A 277 13.88 22.51 -17.23
CA PRO A 277 14.21 23.22 -18.48
C PRO A 277 15.31 24.29 -18.33
N TYR A 278 15.84 24.49 -17.12
CA TYR A 278 16.77 25.57 -16.76
C TYR A 278 18.09 25.00 -16.23
N SER A 279 19.21 25.43 -16.83
CA SER A 279 20.52 24.85 -16.59
C SER A 279 21.00 25.04 -15.14
N LYS A 280 21.01 26.27 -14.61
CA LYS A 280 21.44 26.57 -13.24
C LYS A 280 20.58 25.84 -12.18
N LEU A 281 19.26 25.70 -12.44
CA LEU A 281 18.39 24.98 -11.54
C LEU A 281 18.76 23.48 -11.48
N ASN A 282 19.15 22.90 -12.61
CA ASN A 282 19.68 21.51 -12.64
C ASN A 282 21.01 21.37 -11.91
N ASP A 283 21.89 22.38 -12.03
CA ASP A 283 23.20 22.35 -11.35
C ASP A 283 23.04 22.29 -9.83
N ILE A 284 22.10 23.04 -9.27
CA ILE A 284 21.83 23.07 -7.83
C ILE A 284 21.04 21.84 -7.38
N THR A 285 19.97 21.47 -8.11
CA THR A 285 19.03 20.41 -7.66
C THR A 285 19.41 19.01 -8.09
N LYS A 286 20.22 18.87 -9.14
CA LYS A 286 20.54 17.63 -9.85
C LYS A 286 19.30 16.96 -10.48
N GLY A 287 18.32 17.76 -10.91
CA GLY A 287 17.09 17.35 -11.58
C GLY A 287 15.90 17.04 -10.66
N LEU A 288 14.79 16.63 -11.27
CA LEU A 288 13.57 16.21 -10.60
C LEU A 288 13.70 14.76 -10.10
N ARG A 289 13.73 14.56 -8.78
CA ARG A 289 13.89 13.22 -8.20
C ARG A 289 12.56 12.54 -7.95
N LEU A 290 12.46 11.26 -8.29
CA LEU A 290 11.31 10.44 -7.93
C LEU A 290 11.29 10.21 -6.41
N GLY A 291 10.09 10.05 -5.85
CA GLY A 291 9.88 10.01 -4.39
C GLY A 291 10.02 11.38 -3.71
N SER A 292 10.07 12.49 -4.47
CA SER A 292 10.23 13.84 -3.90
C SER A 292 9.01 14.74 -4.08
N LEU A 293 8.85 15.63 -3.11
CA LEU A 293 7.88 16.71 -3.12
C LEU A 293 8.58 18.03 -3.41
N VAL A 294 8.27 18.64 -4.56
CA VAL A 294 8.82 19.93 -4.99
C VAL A 294 7.75 20.99 -4.81
N THR A 295 8.04 22.06 -4.09
CA THR A 295 7.12 23.18 -3.91
C THR A 295 7.59 24.39 -4.71
N ILE A 296 6.69 24.96 -5.52
CA ILE A 296 6.90 26.20 -6.26
C ILE A 296 6.12 27.31 -5.58
N ALA A 297 6.81 28.36 -5.18
CA ALA A 297 6.28 29.49 -4.45
C ALA A 297 6.52 30.81 -5.17
N ALA A 298 5.49 31.60 -5.36
CA ALA A 298 5.59 32.97 -5.90
C ALA A 298 4.37 33.79 -5.52
N GLY A 299 4.50 35.10 -5.61
CA GLY A 299 3.38 36.03 -5.47
C GLY A 299 2.29 35.83 -6.54
N SER A 300 1.13 36.43 -6.32
CA SER A 300 0.07 36.42 -7.33
C SER A 300 0.54 37.17 -8.58
N GLY A 301 0.23 36.66 -9.76
CA GLY A 301 0.63 37.32 -11.03
C GLY A 301 2.10 37.21 -11.42
N VAL A 302 2.97 36.61 -10.59
CA VAL A 302 4.41 36.48 -10.88
C VAL A 302 4.72 35.45 -11.98
N GLY A 303 3.79 34.56 -12.32
CA GLY A 303 3.95 33.59 -13.41
C GLY A 303 4.14 32.15 -12.95
N LYS A 304 3.60 31.77 -11.77
CA LYS A 304 3.65 30.37 -11.26
C LYS A 304 3.16 29.33 -12.27
N SER A 305 1.95 29.53 -12.77
CA SER A 305 1.34 28.56 -13.71
C SER A 305 2.09 28.52 -15.04
N THR A 306 2.70 29.63 -15.48
CA THR A 306 3.58 29.65 -16.66
C THR A 306 4.85 28.85 -16.43
N PHE A 307 5.50 29.01 -15.28
CA PHE A 307 6.68 28.25 -14.89
C PHE A 307 6.38 26.73 -14.80
N VAL A 308 5.27 26.38 -14.15
CA VAL A 308 4.84 24.97 -14.05
C VAL A 308 4.54 24.41 -15.43
N ARG A 309 3.88 25.15 -16.29
CA ARG A 309 3.55 24.71 -17.65
C ARG A 309 4.81 24.47 -18.49
N GLU A 310 5.82 25.34 -18.43
CA GLU A 310 7.14 25.13 -19.06
C GLU A 310 7.82 23.87 -18.52
N LEU A 311 7.80 23.70 -17.20
CA LEU A 311 8.40 22.54 -16.56
C LEU A 311 7.73 21.23 -16.98
N MET A 312 6.40 21.18 -16.93
CA MET A 312 5.64 19.98 -17.29
C MET A 312 5.75 19.68 -18.80
N TYR A 313 5.75 20.70 -19.66
CA TYR A 313 6.01 20.56 -21.08
C TYR A 313 7.41 19.96 -21.34
N HIS A 314 8.45 20.47 -20.69
CA HIS A 314 9.80 19.94 -20.80
C HIS A 314 9.89 18.45 -20.40
N VAL A 315 9.26 18.07 -19.29
CA VAL A 315 9.21 16.69 -18.82
C VAL A 315 8.53 15.77 -19.83
N GLN A 316 7.38 16.23 -20.37
CA GLN A 316 6.62 15.51 -21.40
C GLN A 316 7.44 15.34 -22.69
N GLN A 317 8.12 16.41 -23.16
CA GLN A 317 9.00 16.34 -24.33
C GLN A 317 10.22 15.45 -24.11
N SER A 318 10.62 15.22 -22.86
CA SER A 318 11.68 14.28 -22.51
C SER A 318 11.21 12.79 -22.49
N GLY A 319 9.97 12.52 -22.91
CA GLY A 319 9.40 11.18 -23.04
C GLY A 319 8.72 10.62 -21.79
N PHE A 320 8.51 11.44 -20.75
CA PHE A 320 7.86 11.00 -19.52
C PHE A 320 6.36 11.36 -19.53
N PRO A 321 5.46 10.41 -19.27
CA PRO A 321 4.04 10.71 -19.07
C PRO A 321 3.85 11.64 -17.86
N ILE A 322 3.05 12.70 -18.04
CA ILE A 322 2.80 13.69 -17.00
C ILE A 322 1.33 13.73 -16.59
N GLY A 323 1.08 14.06 -15.31
CA GLY A 323 -0.24 14.37 -14.79
C GLY A 323 -0.35 15.83 -14.34
N MET A 324 -1.40 16.53 -14.72
CA MET A 324 -1.61 17.91 -14.29
C MET A 324 -3.00 18.11 -13.68
N MET A 325 -3.03 18.59 -12.46
CA MET A 325 -4.21 18.94 -11.68
C MET A 325 -4.23 20.45 -11.45
N MET A 326 -4.68 21.19 -12.48
CA MET A 326 -4.72 22.66 -12.50
C MET A 326 -6.09 23.13 -11.99
N LEU A 327 -6.22 23.34 -10.69
CA LEU A 327 -7.51 23.59 -10.05
C LEU A 327 -8.03 25.03 -10.23
N GLU A 328 -7.23 25.95 -10.79
CA GLU A 328 -7.62 27.34 -11.07
C GLU A 328 -8.01 27.58 -12.53
N GLU A 329 -7.74 26.62 -13.41
CA GLU A 329 -8.05 26.81 -14.83
C GLU A 329 -8.73 25.59 -15.46
N SER A 330 -9.46 25.82 -16.55
CA SER A 330 -10.10 24.72 -17.26
C SER A 330 -9.09 23.83 -17.99
N VAL A 331 -9.44 22.56 -18.18
CA VAL A 331 -8.67 21.58 -18.95
C VAL A 331 -8.33 22.10 -20.35
N LYS A 332 -9.29 22.78 -21.01
CA LYS A 332 -9.07 23.41 -22.32
C LYS A 332 -7.95 24.46 -22.27
N ARG A 333 -7.97 25.34 -21.27
CA ARG A 333 -6.95 26.40 -21.13
C ARG A 333 -5.56 25.83 -20.84
N THR A 334 -5.48 24.81 -19.99
CA THR A 334 -4.23 24.10 -19.73
C THR A 334 -3.68 23.43 -20.98
N ALA A 335 -4.53 22.71 -21.73
CA ALA A 335 -4.13 22.06 -22.98
C ALA A 335 -3.67 23.07 -24.03
N GLN A 336 -4.42 24.15 -24.24
CA GLN A 336 -4.03 25.24 -25.17
C GLN A 336 -2.71 25.90 -24.76
N GLY A 337 -2.45 26.05 -23.46
CA GLY A 337 -1.19 26.54 -22.97
C GLY A 337 0.00 25.63 -23.32
N LEU A 338 -0.14 24.31 -23.18
CA LEU A 338 0.89 23.33 -23.57
C LEU A 338 1.12 23.34 -25.08
N VAL A 339 0.05 23.33 -25.88
CA VAL A 339 0.14 23.39 -27.34
C VAL A 339 0.79 24.70 -27.80
N GLY A 340 0.48 25.81 -27.14
CA GLY A 340 1.12 27.10 -27.41
C GLY A 340 2.64 27.08 -27.20
N LEU A 341 3.10 26.41 -26.13
CA LEU A 341 4.54 26.20 -25.90
C LEU A 341 5.17 25.35 -27.01
N HIS A 342 4.45 24.32 -27.48
CA HIS A 342 4.92 23.46 -28.57
C HIS A 342 5.01 24.21 -29.90
N MET A 343 4.02 25.04 -30.20
CA MET A 343 4.01 25.90 -31.38
C MET A 343 4.96 27.10 -31.29
N ASN A 344 5.54 27.33 -30.12
CA ASN A 344 6.29 28.53 -29.81
C ASN A 344 5.47 29.83 -30.10
N LYS A 345 4.17 29.79 -29.76
CA LYS A 345 3.20 30.84 -30.04
C LYS A 345 2.20 30.97 -28.88
N ASN A 346 1.97 32.18 -28.40
CA ASN A 346 0.97 32.42 -27.37
C ASN A 346 -0.44 32.43 -28.01
N ILE A 347 -1.11 31.27 -28.03
CA ILE A 347 -2.43 31.12 -28.65
C ILE A 347 -3.46 32.06 -28.02
N SER A 348 -3.35 32.41 -26.74
CA SER A 348 -4.29 33.29 -26.07
C SER A 348 -4.19 34.76 -26.53
N VAL A 349 -3.07 35.16 -27.08
CA VAL A 349 -2.82 36.52 -27.59
C VAL A 349 -3.00 36.55 -29.11
N SER A 350 -2.59 35.49 -29.81
CA SER A 350 -2.55 35.39 -31.28
C SER A 350 -3.76 34.64 -31.83
N VAL A 351 -4.95 34.85 -31.28
CA VAL A 351 -6.18 34.09 -31.67
C VAL A 351 -6.52 34.27 -33.15
N GLU A 352 -6.35 35.50 -33.69
CA GLU A 352 -6.71 35.82 -35.09
C GLU A 352 -5.74 35.21 -36.11
N ASP A 353 -4.50 34.95 -35.70
CA ASP A 353 -3.42 34.47 -36.57
C ASP A 353 -3.16 32.95 -36.44
N THR A 354 -4.02 32.21 -35.74
CA THR A 354 -3.80 30.77 -35.50
C THR A 354 -5.04 29.98 -35.91
N CYS A 355 -4.93 29.18 -36.95
CA CYS A 355 -6.06 28.34 -37.37
C CYS A 355 -6.23 27.10 -36.48
N GLU A 356 -7.43 26.58 -36.42
CA GLU A 356 -7.77 25.41 -35.61
C GLU A 356 -7.00 24.16 -36.07
N GLU A 357 -6.77 24.01 -37.36
CA GLU A 357 -6.04 22.88 -37.94
C GLU A 357 -4.59 22.84 -37.49
N ASP A 358 -3.92 24.00 -37.39
CA ASP A 358 -2.55 24.12 -36.88
C ASP A 358 -2.46 23.73 -35.40
N ILE A 359 -3.45 24.15 -34.60
CA ILE A 359 -3.53 23.78 -33.17
C ILE A 359 -3.70 22.27 -33.00
N ILE A 360 -4.59 21.64 -33.77
CA ILE A 360 -4.82 20.20 -33.73
C ILE A 360 -3.58 19.44 -34.19
N SER A 361 -2.95 19.89 -35.28
CA SER A 361 -1.71 19.27 -35.77
C SER A 361 -0.57 19.36 -34.74
N ALA A 362 -0.39 20.50 -34.12
CA ALA A 362 0.60 20.69 -33.07
C ALA A 362 0.30 19.85 -31.82
N PHE A 363 -0.98 19.71 -31.45
CA PHE A 363 -1.40 18.84 -30.36
C PHE A 363 -1.05 17.36 -30.64
N ASP A 364 -1.33 16.86 -31.85
CA ASP A 364 -1.01 15.50 -32.23
C ASP A 364 0.50 15.26 -32.31
N ASP A 365 1.27 16.26 -32.75
CA ASP A 365 2.73 16.17 -32.78
C ASP A 365 3.35 16.17 -31.37
N MET A 366 2.88 17.06 -30.51
CA MET A 366 3.34 17.13 -29.11
C MET A 366 3.15 15.80 -28.39
N ARG A 367 2.03 15.09 -28.61
CA ARG A 367 1.74 13.80 -27.97
C ARG A 367 2.69 12.67 -28.37
N LYS A 368 3.38 12.76 -29.51
CA LYS A 368 4.35 11.74 -29.96
C LYS A 368 5.56 11.62 -29.03
N ALA A 369 5.94 12.68 -28.32
CA ALA A 369 7.03 12.68 -27.37
C ALA A 369 6.65 11.98 -26.05
N GLY A 370 5.42 12.19 -25.56
CA GLY A 370 4.91 11.60 -24.32
C GLY A 370 3.46 11.97 -24.09
N GLU A 371 2.72 11.11 -23.41
CA GLU A 371 1.32 11.40 -23.07
C GLU A 371 1.22 12.39 -21.89
N PHE A 372 0.13 13.14 -21.85
CA PHE A 372 -0.21 13.99 -20.73
C PHE A 372 -1.67 13.81 -20.33
N TYR A 373 -1.95 13.89 -19.03
CA TYR A 373 -3.25 13.66 -18.46
C TYR A 373 -3.66 14.85 -17.60
N LEU A 374 -4.85 15.38 -17.88
CA LEU A 374 -5.38 16.55 -17.19
C LEU A 374 -6.56 16.13 -16.31
N PHE A 375 -6.59 16.66 -15.09
CA PHE A 375 -7.72 16.43 -14.18
C PHE A 375 -8.78 17.51 -14.37
N ASP A 376 -9.98 17.11 -14.78
CA ASP A 376 -11.15 17.97 -14.82
C ASP A 376 -11.89 17.90 -13.48
N HIS A 377 -11.80 18.94 -12.69
CA HIS A 377 -12.14 18.92 -11.27
C HIS A 377 -13.60 19.23 -10.94
N PHE A 378 -14.47 19.62 -11.90
CA PHE A 378 -15.91 19.87 -11.71
C PHE A 378 -16.32 20.43 -10.31
N GLY A 379 -15.48 21.20 -9.66
CA GLY A 379 -15.72 21.76 -8.33
C GLY A 379 -15.45 20.82 -7.14
N SER A 380 -15.02 19.57 -7.36
CA SER A 380 -14.63 18.70 -6.24
C SER A 380 -13.21 19.02 -5.75
N THR A 381 -13.11 19.38 -4.49
CA THR A 381 -11.84 19.72 -3.82
C THR A 381 -11.54 18.76 -2.64
N ASP A 382 -12.21 17.61 -2.59
CA ASP A 382 -11.97 16.60 -1.57
C ASP A 382 -10.58 16.00 -1.71
N LEU A 383 -9.83 15.95 -0.61
CA LEU A 383 -8.46 15.42 -0.57
C LEU A 383 -8.40 13.93 -0.96
N ASP A 384 -9.39 13.14 -0.57
CA ASP A 384 -9.44 11.71 -0.92
C ASP A 384 -9.62 11.52 -2.43
N VAL A 385 -10.40 12.38 -3.07
CA VAL A 385 -10.54 12.38 -4.53
C VAL A 385 -9.20 12.71 -5.20
N ILE A 386 -8.51 13.76 -4.75
CA ILE A 386 -7.19 14.16 -5.28
C ILE A 386 -6.17 13.03 -5.12
N VAL A 387 -6.04 12.46 -3.93
CA VAL A 387 -5.13 11.35 -3.65
C VAL A 387 -5.44 10.14 -4.56
N ASN A 388 -6.70 9.78 -4.70
CA ASN A 388 -7.09 8.67 -5.57
C ASN A 388 -6.79 8.95 -7.05
N ARG A 389 -6.90 10.20 -7.51
CA ARG A 389 -6.52 10.59 -8.89
C ARG A 389 -5.01 10.54 -9.08
N ILE A 390 -4.22 10.99 -8.12
CA ILE A 390 -2.75 10.85 -8.13
C ILE A 390 -2.36 9.37 -8.25
N ARG A 391 -2.97 8.49 -7.43
CA ARG A 391 -2.75 7.03 -7.51
C ARG A 391 -3.09 6.47 -8.88
N TYR A 392 -4.23 6.86 -9.44
CA TYR A 392 -4.66 6.42 -10.77
C TYR A 392 -3.70 6.90 -11.87
N MET A 393 -3.31 8.19 -11.86
CA MET A 393 -2.35 8.75 -12.81
C MET A 393 -1.01 7.98 -12.78
N ASN A 394 -0.52 7.62 -11.59
CA ASN A 394 0.71 6.83 -11.49
C ASN A 394 0.50 5.36 -11.87
N LYS A 395 -0.42 4.64 -11.19
CA LYS A 395 -0.52 3.17 -11.32
C LYS A 395 -1.13 2.73 -12.66
N ALA A 396 -2.12 3.45 -13.18
CA ALA A 396 -2.82 3.08 -14.40
C ALA A 396 -2.27 3.77 -15.65
N LEU A 397 -1.79 5.02 -15.51
CA LEU A 397 -1.35 5.84 -16.64
C LEU A 397 0.17 6.06 -16.70
N GLY A 398 0.92 5.55 -15.72
CA GLY A 398 2.38 5.58 -15.70
C GLY A 398 3.01 6.96 -15.43
N CYS A 399 2.24 7.96 -14.97
CA CYS A 399 2.77 9.28 -14.67
C CYS A 399 3.79 9.22 -13.53
N GLN A 400 5.01 9.65 -13.81
CA GLN A 400 6.09 9.75 -12.83
C GLN A 400 6.22 11.16 -12.24
N VAL A 401 5.80 12.17 -12.98
CA VAL A 401 5.75 13.57 -12.54
C VAL A 401 4.30 14.05 -12.58
N ILE A 402 3.81 14.52 -11.45
CA ILE A 402 2.44 15.04 -11.33
C ILE A 402 2.51 16.44 -10.75
N CYS A 403 1.70 17.36 -11.29
CA CYS A 403 1.58 18.73 -10.78
C CYS A 403 0.21 18.94 -10.13
N LEU A 404 0.19 19.66 -9.00
CA LEU A 404 -1.01 20.12 -8.30
C LEU A 404 -0.94 21.64 -8.10
N ASP A 405 -1.74 22.38 -8.86
CA ASP A 405 -1.87 23.85 -8.81
C ASP A 405 -3.31 24.25 -8.40
N HIS A 406 -3.58 24.74 -7.18
CA HIS A 406 -2.73 24.90 -6.02
C HIS A 406 -3.38 24.36 -4.74
N ILE A 407 -2.60 24.14 -3.70
CA ILE A 407 -3.03 23.55 -2.42
C ILE A 407 -4.14 24.37 -1.70
N SER A 408 -4.18 25.69 -1.86
CA SER A 408 -5.13 26.55 -1.14
C SER A 408 -6.60 26.30 -1.52
N ILE A 409 -6.87 25.73 -2.71
CA ILE A 409 -8.23 25.35 -3.12
C ILE A 409 -8.71 24.13 -2.30
N LEU A 410 -7.83 23.18 -2.03
CA LEU A 410 -8.15 22.04 -1.17
C LEU A 410 -8.53 22.48 0.25
N ILE A 411 -7.84 23.50 0.75
CA ILE A 411 -8.11 24.06 2.08
C ILE A 411 -9.49 24.73 2.10
N SER A 412 -9.81 25.54 1.09
CA SER A 412 -11.10 26.26 1.03
C SER A 412 -12.31 25.34 0.93
N GLY A 413 -12.18 24.17 0.30
CA GLY A 413 -13.23 23.15 0.23
C GLY A 413 -13.50 22.44 1.54
N LEU A 414 -12.53 22.39 2.46
CA LEU A 414 -12.62 21.68 3.74
C LEU A 414 -13.00 22.59 4.93
N THR A 415 -12.98 23.91 4.76
CA THR A 415 -13.16 24.89 5.87
C THR A 415 -14.60 25.09 6.33
N SER A 416 -15.60 24.41 5.78
CA SER A 416 -16.98 24.46 6.28
C SER A 416 -17.15 23.78 7.64
N GLY A 417 -16.43 24.28 8.67
CA GLY A 417 -16.59 23.81 10.06
C GLY A 417 -15.31 23.67 10.90
N VAL A 418 -14.15 23.91 10.36
CA VAL A 418 -12.87 23.75 11.08
C VAL A 418 -12.17 25.10 11.21
N ASN A 419 -11.96 25.55 12.45
CA ASN A 419 -11.34 26.86 12.77
C ASN A 419 -9.81 26.91 12.64
N ASP A 420 -9.14 25.89 12.08
CA ASP A 420 -7.69 25.81 12.06
C ASP A 420 -7.13 25.44 10.67
N GLU A 421 -6.96 26.45 9.81
CA GLU A 421 -6.34 26.34 8.47
C GLU A 421 -4.97 25.64 8.53
N ARG A 422 -4.20 25.84 9.62
CA ARG A 422 -2.85 25.24 9.75
C ARG A 422 -2.91 23.73 9.86
N ARG A 423 -3.79 23.20 10.70
CA ARG A 423 -3.95 21.75 10.86
C ARG A 423 -4.37 21.07 9.57
N LEU A 424 -5.26 21.72 8.81
CA LEU A 424 -5.68 21.21 7.51
C LEU A 424 -4.50 21.15 6.53
N VAL A 425 -3.67 22.19 6.48
CA VAL A 425 -2.46 22.19 5.64
C VAL A 425 -1.48 21.09 6.09
N ASP A 426 -1.27 20.93 7.39
CA ASP A 426 -0.39 19.91 7.94
C ASP A 426 -0.86 18.50 7.56
N ASP A 427 -2.16 18.24 7.64
CA ASP A 427 -2.78 16.96 7.26
C ASP A 427 -2.65 16.69 5.75
N ILE A 428 -3.00 17.68 4.92
CA ILE A 428 -2.87 17.57 3.45
C ILE A 428 -1.41 17.28 3.06
N MET A 429 -0.47 18.05 3.59
CA MET A 429 0.95 17.89 3.28
C MET A 429 1.49 16.54 3.74
N THR A 430 1.08 16.07 4.92
CA THR A 430 1.47 14.76 5.44
C THR A 430 0.96 13.64 4.55
N ARG A 431 -0.32 13.69 4.15
CA ARG A 431 -0.91 12.69 3.26
C ARG A 431 -0.26 12.70 1.88
N LEU A 432 -0.06 13.87 1.28
CA LEU A 432 0.63 13.98 -0.01
C LEU A 432 2.07 13.45 0.07
N ARG A 433 2.79 13.71 1.17
CA ARG A 433 4.14 13.19 1.38
C ARG A 433 4.17 11.65 1.45
N VAL A 434 3.24 11.05 2.17
CA VAL A 434 3.10 9.58 2.24
C VAL A 434 2.86 9.00 0.85
N GLU A 435 1.95 9.59 0.08
CA GLU A 435 1.66 9.12 -1.29
C GLU A 435 2.86 9.25 -2.23
N VAL A 436 3.58 10.37 -2.17
CA VAL A 436 4.79 10.60 -2.97
C VAL A 436 5.84 9.50 -2.73
N GLN A 437 6.06 9.13 -1.47
CA GLN A 437 6.99 8.06 -1.12
C GLN A 437 6.48 6.68 -1.53
N ALA A 438 5.21 6.37 -1.25
CA ALA A 438 4.61 5.07 -1.55
C ALA A 438 4.52 4.79 -3.06
N LEU A 439 4.29 5.83 -3.87
CA LEU A 439 4.17 5.72 -5.32
C LEU A 439 5.50 5.91 -6.05
N GLY A 440 6.53 6.46 -5.39
CA GLY A 440 7.80 6.78 -6.01
C GLY A 440 7.70 7.85 -7.11
N ILE A 441 6.80 8.84 -6.96
CA ILE A 441 6.59 9.92 -7.94
C ILE A 441 7.29 11.20 -7.53
N CYS A 442 7.49 12.11 -8.49
CA CYS A 442 7.77 13.52 -8.21
C CYS A 442 6.45 14.31 -8.24
N LEU A 443 6.05 14.86 -7.10
CA LEU A 443 4.88 15.74 -7.01
C LEU A 443 5.33 17.20 -6.97
N ILE A 444 4.89 17.97 -7.96
CA ILE A 444 5.11 19.42 -8.03
C ILE A 444 3.88 20.10 -7.44
N LEU A 445 4.08 20.79 -6.33
CA LEU A 445 3.03 21.48 -5.60
C LEU A 445 3.19 23.00 -5.74
N VAL A 446 2.16 23.68 -6.19
CA VAL A 446 2.15 25.15 -6.22
C VAL A 446 1.55 25.68 -4.93
N SER A 447 2.24 26.65 -4.32
CA SER A 447 1.80 27.30 -3.09
C SER A 447 1.73 28.81 -3.26
N HIS A 448 0.65 29.39 -2.73
CA HIS A 448 0.56 30.86 -2.57
C HIS A 448 1.40 31.32 -1.38
N LEU A 449 1.83 32.57 -1.46
CA LEU A 449 2.55 33.25 -0.39
C LEU A 449 1.59 34.11 0.44
N ARG A 450 1.93 34.28 1.71
CA ARG A 450 1.37 35.37 2.54
C ARG A 450 1.91 36.71 2.03
N ARG A 451 1.10 37.75 2.14
CA ARG A 451 1.60 39.09 1.87
C ARG A 451 2.79 39.39 2.80
N PRO A 452 3.89 39.95 2.25
CA PRO A 452 5.02 40.33 3.07
C PRO A 452 4.63 41.44 4.06
N GLN A 453 5.33 41.50 5.18
CA GLN A 453 5.17 42.58 6.14
C GLN A 453 5.96 43.79 5.58
N GLY A 454 5.27 44.77 4.99
CA GLY A 454 5.87 45.96 4.39
C GLY A 454 5.01 46.52 3.26
N ASP A 455 5.42 47.68 2.75
CA ASP A 455 4.67 48.40 1.72
C ASP A 455 4.78 47.80 0.31
N LYS A 456 5.80 46.98 0.06
CA LYS A 456 6.01 46.32 -1.23
C LYS A 456 5.46 44.87 -1.20
N GLY A 457 4.52 44.55 -2.09
CA GLY A 457 4.09 43.18 -2.37
C GLY A 457 5.16 42.40 -3.14
N HIS A 458 4.95 41.07 -3.29
CA HIS A 458 5.84 40.24 -4.11
C HIS A 458 5.87 40.67 -5.58
N GLU A 459 4.74 41.16 -6.07
CA GLU A 459 4.59 41.79 -7.39
C GLU A 459 5.42 43.07 -7.52
N GLY A 460 5.76 43.72 -6.42
CA GLY A 460 6.60 44.91 -6.34
C GLY A 460 8.08 44.62 -5.98
N GLY A 461 8.52 43.36 -6.10
CA GLY A 461 9.93 42.99 -5.92
C GLY A 461 10.30 42.52 -4.50
N ALA A 462 9.31 42.30 -3.60
CA ALA A 462 9.62 41.67 -2.31
C ALA A 462 10.09 40.21 -2.51
N GLN A 463 11.23 39.87 -1.92
CA GLN A 463 11.85 38.56 -2.04
C GLN A 463 11.00 37.46 -1.38
N VAL A 464 10.93 36.29 -2.04
CA VAL A 464 10.25 35.12 -1.51
C VAL A 464 11.12 34.42 -0.47
N SER A 465 10.53 34.04 0.66
CA SER A 465 11.18 33.26 1.71
C SER A 465 10.31 32.09 2.18
N LEU A 466 10.94 31.07 2.80
CA LEU A 466 10.23 29.91 3.34
C LEU A 466 9.19 30.28 4.41
N SER A 467 9.42 31.36 5.17
CA SER A 467 8.50 31.82 6.22
C SER A 467 7.19 32.40 5.69
N GLN A 468 7.16 32.76 4.40
CA GLN A 468 6.01 33.36 3.73
C GLN A 468 5.09 32.34 3.06
N LEU A 469 5.46 31.05 3.03
CA LEU A 469 4.58 29.99 2.51
C LEU A 469 3.26 30.00 3.30
N ARG A 470 2.14 30.12 2.57
CA ARG A 470 0.81 30.28 3.15
C ARG A 470 0.34 28.97 3.80
N GLY A 471 -0.23 29.11 5.00
CA GLY A 471 -0.91 28.02 5.72
C GLY A 471 -0.06 27.44 6.84
N SER A 472 1.10 26.89 6.60
CA SER A 472 1.89 26.22 7.63
C SER A 472 3.38 26.10 7.29
N HIS A 473 4.20 25.99 8.34
CA HIS A 473 5.58 25.54 8.20
C HIS A 473 5.70 24.13 7.60
N ALA A 474 4.62 23.31 7.62
CA ALA A 474 4.61 21.97 7.06
C ALA A 474 4.97 21.94 5.56
N ILE A 475 4.54 22.94 4.77
CA ILE A 475 4.90 23.03 3.34
C ILE A 475 6.43 23.07 3.21
N ALA A 476 7.08 23.97 3.97
CA ALA A 476 8.53 24.06 3.96
C ALA A 476 9.22 22.83 4.56
N GLN A 477 8.66 22.24 5.60
CA GLN A 477 9.25 21.09 6.30
C GLN A 477 9.17 19.79 5.48
N LEU A 478 8.01 19.51 4.89
CA LEU A 478 7.73 18.25 4.19
C LEU A 478 8.18 18.26 2.73
N ALA A 479 8.33 19.43 2.09
CA ALA A 479 8.94 19.53 0.78
C ALA A 479 10.43 19.13 0.82
N ASP A 480 10.90 18.47 -0.24
CA ASP A 480 12.32 18.16 -0.42
C ASP A 480 13.04 19.31 -1.10
N THR A 481 12.38 19.96 -2.05
CA THR A 481 12.89 21.14 -2.75
C THR A 481 11.83 22.25 -2.73
N CYS A 482 12.24 23.47 -2.39
CA CYS A 482 11.39 24.65 -2.48
C CYS A 482 12.03 25.65 -3.45
N ILE A 483 11.29 26.03 -4.48
CA ILE A 483 11.71 26.98 -5.52
C ILE A 483 10.87 28.23 -5.40
N GLY A 484 11.50 29.36 -5.25
CA GLY A 484 10.88 30.68 -5.26
C GLY A 484 11.04 31.38 -6.62
N LEU A 485 10.00 32.09 -7.06
CA LEU A 485 10.07 32.98 -8.21
C LEU A 485 9.89 34.40 -7.72
N ASN A 486 10.88 35.27 -7.99
CA ASN A 486 10.86 36.68 -7.68
C ASN A 486 10.75 37.50 -8.97
N VAL A 487 10.01 38.58 -8.94
CA VAL A 487 10.13 39.62 -9.99
C VAL A 487 11.44 40.36 -9.82
N ASP A 488 11.93 40.99 -10.90
CA ASP A 488 13.07 41.86 -10.81
C ASP A 488 12.74 43.05 -9.87
N ALA A 489 13.59 43.23 -8.85
CA ALA A 489 13.34 44.26 -7.84
C ALA A 489 13.61 45.69 -8.35
N GLU A 490 14.45 45.85 -9.38
CA GLU A 490 14.79 47.12 -9.99
C GLU A 490 13.75 47.51 -11.03
N ASP A 491 13.29 46.57 -11.85
CA ASP A 491 12.23 46.75 -12.83
C ASP A 491 11.20 45.60 -12.81
N PRO A 492 10.17 45.68 -11.96
CA PRO A 492 9.11 44.67 -11.89
C PRO A 492 8.34 44.47 -13.20
N THR A 493 8.44 45.42 -14.14
CA THR A 493 7.75 45.40 -15.45
C THR A 493 8.60 44.78 -16.56
N SER A 494 9.88 44.49 -16.32
CA SER A 494 10.84 43.95 -17.30
C SER A 494 10.47 42.59 -17.89
N GLY A 495 9.52 41.89 -17.29
CA GLY A 495 9.21 40.47 -17.64
C GLY A 495 10.25 39.49 -17.11
N LYS A 496 11.31 39.95 -16.44
CA LYS A 496 12.32 39.08 -15.83
C LYS A 496 11.83 38.46 -14.53
N ARG A 497 12.24 37.20 -14.29
CA ARG A 497 11.92 36.43 -13.09
C ARG A 497 13.18 35.78 -12.58
N ASN A 498 13.54 36.00 -11.34
CA ASN A 498 14.67 35.34 -10.69
C ASN A 498 14.22 34.06 -10.03
N ILE A 499 14.83 32.94 -10.41
CA ILE A 499 14.62 31.66 -9.74
C ILE A 499 15.54 31.58 -8.52
N VAL A 500 15.00 31.18 -7.37
CA VAL A 500 15.77 30.97 -6.15
C VAL A 500 15.42 29.59 -5.57
N VAL A 501 16.43 28.78 -5.32
CA VAL A 501 16.25 27.54 -4.55
C VAL A 501 16.29 27.90 -3.08
N LEU A 502 15.15 27.84 -2.41
CA LEU A 502 14.98 28.19 -0.99
C LEU A 502 15.30 27.04 -0.05
N LYS A 503 15.14 25.83 -0.54
CA LYS A 503 15.43 24.56 0.17
C LYS A 503 15.76 23.47 -0.82
N ASN A 504 16.77 22.66 -0.47
CA ASN A 504 17.10 21.47 -1.22
C ASN A 504 17.64 20.40 -0.25
N ARG A 505 16.83 19.40 0.04
CA ARG A 505 17.18 18.32 1.00
C ARG A 505 18.22 17.38 0.44
N HIS A 506 18.30 17.25 -0.89
CA HIS A 506 19.17 16.27 -1.54
C HIS A 506 20.63 16.70 -1.60
N THR A 507 20.88 17.95 -2.01
CA THR A 507 22.26 18.47 -2.14
C THR A 507 22.66 19.42 -1.01
N GLY A 508 21.68 20.01 -0.33
CA GLY A 508 21.91 21.10 0.63
C GLY A 508 22.18 22.47 -0.02
N GLU A 509 22.37 22.51 -1.36
CA GLU A 509 22.67 23.74 -2.08
C GLU A 509 21.39 24.58 -2.25
N VAL A 510 21.51 25.86 -1.95
CA VAL A 510 20.44 26.86 -2.07
C VAL A 510 20.99 28.13 -2.70
N GLY A 511 20.13 29.02 -3.18
CA GLY A 511 20.53 30.31 -3.74
C GLY A 511 19.95 30.57 -5.11
N SER A 512 20.53 31.54 -5.84
CA SER A 512 20.07 31.94 -7.16
C SER A 512 20.26 30.85 -8.19
N ALA A 513 19.17 30.49 -8.90
CA ALA A 513 19.12 29.41 -9.88
C ALA A 513 18.85 29.92 -11.32
N GLY A 514 19.14 31.17 -11.60
CA GLY A 514 19.05 31.77 -12.92
C GLY A 514 17.97 32.85 -13.03
N ILE A 515 18.00 33.53 -14.16
CA ILE A 515 17.03 34.56 -14.51
C ILE A 515 16.25 34.09 -15.73
N LEU A 516 14.93 34.18 -15.64
CA LEU A 516 14.02 33.86 -16.73
C LEU A 516 13.44 35.14 -17.30
N LYS A 517 13.16 35.13 -18.60
CA LYS A 517 12.45 36.21 -19.31
C LYS A 517 11.18 35.65 -19.93
N TYR A 518 10.07 36.29 -19.64
CA TYR A 518 8.80 35.98 -20.26
C TYR A 518 8.68 36.69 -21.61
N ASP A 519 8.34 35.93 -22.63
CA ASP A 519 8.06 36.45 -23.97
C ASP A 519 6.55 36.36 -24.22
N LEU A 520 5.95 37.50 -24.51
CA LEU A 520 4.49 37.64 -24.66
C LEU A 520 3.99 37.00 -25.96
N GLU A 521 4.79 37.05 -27.04
CA GLU A 521 4.39 36.52 -28.35
C GLU A 521 4.40 35.00 -28.37
N THR A 522 5.40 34.39 -27.74
CA THR A 522 5.56 32.95 -27.68
C THR A 522 4.91 32.31 -26.46
N GLY A 523 4.66 33.09 -25.41
CA GLY A 523 4.20 32.57 -24.11
C GLY A 523 5.26 31.81 -23.33
N ARG A 524 6.52 31.80 -23.82
CA ARG A 524 7.65 31.07 -23.25
C ARG A 524 8.27 31.80 -22.06
N LEU A 525 8.81 31.02 -21.14
CA LEU A 525 9.60 31.48 -20.01
C LEU A 525 11.00 30.87 -20.15
N THR A 526 11.94 31.59 -20.75
CA THR A 526 13.25 31.11 -21.14
C THR A 526 14.36 31.67 -20.27
N GLU A 527 15.43 30.89 -20.06
CA GLU A 527 16.62 31.28 -19.31
C GLU A 527 17.39 32.37 -20.09
N THR A 528 17.83 33.42 -19.41
CA THR A 528 18.66 34.48 -19.99
C THR A 528 20.10 34.33 -19.53
N ASN A 529 21.05 34.73 -20.40
CA ASN A 529 22.47 34.73 -20.07
C ASN A 529 22.92 36.02 -19.35
N GLU A 530 21.98 36.91 -19.00
CA GLU A 530 22.30 38.10 -18.25
C GLU A 530 22.57 37.74 -16.79
N PHE A 531 23.82 37.93 -16.35
CA PHE A 531 24.18 37.81 -14.95
C PHE A 531 23.63 39.01 -14.18
N SER A 532 22.84 38.79 -13.14
CA SER A 532 22.55 39.85 -12.17
C SER A 532 23.71 39.95 -11.18
N ASP A 533 24.07 41.15 -10.76
CA ASP A 533 25.08 41.43 -9.73
C ASP A 533 24.68 40.92 -8.32
N LEU A 534 23.69 40.02 -8.25
CA LEU A 534 23.18 39.40 -7.02
C LEU A 534 24.01 38.20 -6.52
N ASP A 535 25.07 37.78 -7.25
CA ASP A 535 25.96 36.70 -6.83
C ASP A 535 26.82 37.05 -5.59
N ASP A 536 26.81 38.29 -5.12
CA ASP A 536 27.64 38.78 -4.00
C ASP A 536 26.87 39.11 -2.69
N VAL A 537 25.60 38.72 -2.57
CA VAL A 537 24.86 38.95 -1.30
C VAL A 537 24.96 37.67 -0.45
N PRO A 538 25.69 37.69 0.67
CA PRO A 538 25.71 36.54 1.60
C PRO A 538 24.34 36.40 2.25
N PHE A 539 23.82 35.16 2.24
CA PHE A 539 22.55 34.76 2.87
C PHE A 539 22.74 34.57 4.38
#